data_c4c2a8a14e46b9a410b818f26d677ab3
#
_entry.id   c4c2a8a14e46b9a410b818f26d677ab3
#
_cell.length_a   1.000
_cell.length_b   1.000
_cell.length_c   1.000
_cell.angle_alpha   90.00
_cell.angle_beta   90.00
_cell.angle_gamma   90.00
#
_symmetry.space_group_name_H-M   'P 1'
#
loop_
_entity.id
_entity.type
_entity.pdbx_description
1 polymer ?
#
loop_
_entity_poly.entity_id
_entity_poly.type
_entity_poly.pdbx_seq_one_letter_code
_entity_poly.pdbx_strand_id
1 'polypeptide(L)'
;MGRITDCENVWFRARKKAASYNDKLNSREGASEAIGIAPSTLAEYELGITKCIPPDKAVLMADVYKAPELMSWYCNHECPIGCATAKKPEEVGGIEQVAIALLNGLSLDDLATIRKKIIEIACDGNVDDDEQIELEKIVQSLDSARLAIARLGLFVKKNG
;
A
#
# COMPACT_ATOMS: atom_id res chain seq x y z
N MET A 1 6.52 6.69 24.32
CA MET A 1 6.66 6.06 23.00
C MET A 1 7.29 4.69 23.22
N GLY A 2 6.49 3.60 23.15
CA GLY A 2 6.98 2.24 23.35
C GLY A 2 7.94 1.86 22.24
N ARG A 3 9.08 1.22 22.58
CA ARG A 3 9.94 0.57 21.60
C ARG A 3 9.13 -0.53 20.92
N ILE A 4 9.00 -0.45 19.58
CA ILE A 4 8.47 -1.54 18.78
C ILE A 4 9.44 -2.72 18.97
N THR A 5 8.95 -3.86 19.42
CA THR A 5 9.78 -5.07 19.51
C THR A 5 10.07 -5.57 18.09
N ASP A 6 11.21 -6.25 17.87
CA ASP A 6 11.60 -6.82 16.56
C ASP A 6 10.44 -7.58 15.89
N CYS A 7 9.58 -8.25 16.68
CA CYS A 7 8.46 -9.05 16.19
C CYS A 7 7.30 -8.22 15.61
N GLU A 8 7.23 -6.92 15.90
CA GLU A 8 6.12 -6.04 15.48
C GLU A 8 6.47 -5.22 14.23
N ASN A 9 7.77 -5.06 13.94
CA ASN A 9 8.22 -4.26 12.80
C ASN A 9 7.96 -4.98 11.47
N VAL A 10 7.33 -4.26 10.53
CA VAL A 10 6.94 -4.83 9.22
C VAL A 10 8.15 -5.27 8.39
N TRP A 11 9.25 -4.54 8.45
CA TRP A 11 10.48 -4.84 7.71
C TRP A 11 11.14 -6.12 8.21
N PHE A 12 11.21 -6.29 9.54
CA PHE A 12 11.70 -7.51 10.16
C PHE A 12 10.83 -8.72 9.79
N ARG A 13 9.51 -8.60 9.91
CA ARG A 13 8.58 -9.69 9.55
C ARG A 13 8.71 -10.09 8.08
N ALA A 14 8.81 -9.11 7.18
CA ALA A 14 8.98 -9.37 5.75
C ALA A 14 10.29 -10.11 5.45
N ARG A 15 11.41 -9.70 6.07
CA ARG A 15 12.68 -10.42 5.95
C ARG A 15 12.56 -11.85 6.44
N LYS A 16 11.99 -12.06 7.63
CA LYS A 16 11.83 -13.42 8.19
C LYS A 16 10.92 -14.31 7.35
N LYS A 17 9.88 -13.74 6.75
CA LYS A 17 9.05 -14.45 5.78
C LYS A 17 9.85 -14.81 4.52
N ALA A 18 10.64 -13.90 4.01
CA ALA A 18 11.48 -14.10 2.83
C ALA A 18 12.61 -15.15 3.09
N ALA A 19 13.03 -15.30 4.32
CA ALA A 19 14.01 -16.34 4.72
C ALA A 19 13.52 -17.78 4.46
N SER A 20 12.20 -17.99 4.30
CA SER A 20 11.65 -19.32 3.98
C SER A 20 12.02 -19.82 2.58
N TYR A 21 12.40 -18.93 1.67
CA TYR A 21 12.82 -19.26 0.30
C TYR A 21 14.23 -18.76 -0.05
N ASN A 22 14.88 -18.00 0.85
CA ASN A 22 16.24 -17.53 0.68
C ASN A 22 16.96 -17.49 2.04
N ASP A 23 17.74 -18.52 2.34
CA ASP A 23 18.45 -18.70 3.62
C ASP A 23 19.37 -17.52 3.99
N LYS A 24 19.93 -16.79 3.01
CA LYS A 24 20.73 -15.59 3.27
C LYS A 24 19.98 -14.52 4.05
N LEU A 25 18.65 -14.47 3.91
CA LEU A 25 17.81 -13.49 4.59
C LEU A 25 17.52 -13.85 6.06
N ASN A 26 17.98 -14.99 6.54
CA ASN A 26 17.86 -15.39 7.95
C ASN A 26 18.64 -14.47 8.88
N SER A 27 19.84 -14.06 8.47
CA SER A 27 20.69 -13.13 9.22
C SER A 27 20.54 -11.70 8.69
N ARG A 28 20.85 -10.71 9.55
CA ARG A 28 20.94 -9.32 9.12
C ARG A 28 22.12 -9.07 8.19
N GLU A 29 23.22 -9.79 8.41
CA GLU A 29 24.42 -9.70 7.58
C GLU A 29 24.12 -10.11 6.13
N GLY A 30 23.51 -11.27 5.92
CA GLY A 30 23.16 -11.75 4.58
C GLY A 30 22.11 -10.88 3.88
N ALA A 31 21.12 -10.38 4.64
CA ALA A 31 20.12 -9.48 4.11
C ALA A 31 20.70 -8.10 3.75
N SER A 32 21.57 -7.55 4.60
CA SER A 32 22.21 -6.25 4.35
C SER A 32 23.13 -6.28 3.14
N GLU A 33 23.85 -7.40 2.92
CA GLU A 33 24.64 -7.63 1.70
C GLU A 33 23.76 -7.60 0.45
N ALA A 34 22.61 -8.28 0.48
CA ALA A 34 21.68 -8.35 -0.64
C ALA A 34 21.02 -6.98 -0.96
N ILE A 35 20.79 -6.15 0.05
CA ILE A 35 20.20 -4.80 -0.09
C ILE A 35 21.25 -3.74 -0.41
N GLY A 36 22.52 -4.00 -0.11
CA GLY A 36 23.62 -3.04 -0.27
C GLY A 36 23.61 -1.93 0.79
N ILE A 37 23.39 -2.30 2.07
CA ILE A 37 23.45 -1.40 3.24
C ILE A 37 24.31 -2.04 4.35
N ALA A 38 24.67 -1.25 5.38
CA ALA A 38 25.37 -1.81 6.54
C ALA A 38 24.40 -2.64 7.43
N PRO A 39 24.88 -3.74 8.08
CA PRO A 39 24.04 -4.52 9.00
C PRO A 39 23.47 -3.69 10.16
N SER A 40 24.21 -2.70 10.66
CA SER A 40 23.75 -1.76 11.67
C SER A 40 22.58 -0.90 11.17
N THR A 41 22.63 -0.44 9.92
CA THR A 41 21.57 0.34 9.30
C THR A 41 20.30 -0.51 9.15
N LEU A 42 20.43 -1.77 8.72
CA LEU A 42 19.29 -2.67 8.65
C LEU A 42 18.69 -2.92 10.04
N ALA A 43 19.55 -3.08 11.07
CA ALA A 43 19.08 -3.23 12.45
C ALA A 43 18.28 -2.00 12.92
N GLU A 44 18.73 -0.78 12.60
CA GLU A 44 18.01 0.46 12.94
C GLU A 44 16.63 0.53 12.26
N TYR A 45 16.52 0.08 11.01
CA TYR A 45 15.24 0.00 10.29
C TYR A 45 14.29 -1.00 10.94
N GLU A 46 14.78 -2.19 11.25
CA GLU A 46 13.99 -3.25 11.88
C GLU A 46 13.60 -2.97 13.33
N LEU A 47 14.38 -2.16 14.05
CA LEU A 47 14.08 -1.72 15.40
C LEU A 47 13.20 -0.46 15.45
N GLY A 48 12.89 0.14 14.30
CA GLY A 48 12.12 1.38 14.22
C GLY A 48 12.85 2.59 14.82
N ILE A 49 14.19 2.55 14.86
CA ILE A 49 15.02 3.67 15.34
C ILE A 49 15.06 4.77 14.28
N THR A 50 15.17 4.41 13.01
CA THR A 50 15.10 5.33 11.89
C THR A 50 13.65 5.74 11.67
N LYS A 51 13.37 7.04 11.76
CA LYS A 51 12.02 7.59 11.67
C LYS A 51 11.39 7.49 10.28
N CYS A 52 12.20 7.57 9.24
CA CYS A 52 11.76 7.44 7.86
C CYS A 52 12.91 6.79 7.06
N ILE A 53 12.66 5.61 6.54
CA ILE A 53 13.63 4.89 5.69
C ILE A 53 13.75 5.63 4.34
N PRO A 54 14.96 5.78 3.77
CA PRO A 54 15.10 6.34 2.43
C PRO A 54 14.26 5.56 1.40
N PRO A 55 13.51 6.25 0.52
CA PRO A 55 12.59 5.58 -0.43
C PRO A 55 13.25 4.53 -1.32
N ASP A 56 14.50 4.79 -1.77
CA ASP A 56 15.28 3.85 -2.56
C ASP A 56 15.59 2.56 -1.80
N LYS A 57 15.86 2.65 -0.48
CA LYS A 57 16.09 1.48 0.37
C LYS A 57 14.80 0.71 0.65
N ALA A 58 13.68 1.40 0.82
CA ALA A 58 12.37 0.77 0.96
C ALA A 58 12.02 -0.06 -0.29
N VAL A 59 12.27 0.48 -1.50
CA VAL A 59 12.06 -0.25 -2.77
C VAL A 59 12.97 -1.47 -2.86
N LEU A 60 14.28 -1.32 -2.61
CA LEU A 60 15.23 -2.43 -2.64
C LEU A 60 14.87 -3.54 -1.65
N MET A 61 14.43 -3.20 -0.44
CA MET A 61 14.00 -4.17 0.56
C MET A 61 12.73 -4.90 0.09
N ALA A 62 11.77 -4.20 -0.50
CA ALA A 62 10.57 -4.81 -1.06
C ALA A 62 10.89 -5.83 -2.17
N ASP A 63 11.85 -5.50 -3.03
CA ASP A 63 12.30 -6.37 -4.14
C ASP A 63 13.07 -7.59 -3.61
N VAL A 64 14.05 -7.39 -2.73
CA VAL A 64 14.86 -8.47 -2.14
C VAL A 64 13.99 -9.45 -1.34
N TYR A 65 13.00 -8.92 -0.62
CA TYR A 65 12.09 -9.73 0.19
C TYR A 65 10.90 -10.28 -0.63
N LYS A 66 10.79 -9.97 -1.92
CA LYS A 66 9.63 -10.31 -2.76
C LYS A 66 8.29 -9.94 -2.10
N ALA A 67 8.25 -8.77 -1.50
CA ALA A 67 7.15 -8.26 -0.71
C ALA A 67 6.69 -6.88 -1.21
N PRO A 68 6.05 -6.80 -2.39
CA PRO A 68 5.63 -5.54 -3.00
C PRO A 68 4.65 -4.74 -2.13
N GLU A 69 3.96 -5.40 -1.20
CA GLU A 69 3.11 -4.77 -0.20
C GLU A 69 3.85 -3.81 0.73
N LEU A 70 5.15 -3.99 0.94
CA LEU A 70 5.97 -3.08 1.74
C LEU A 70 6.02 -1.66 1.18
N MET A 71 5.97 -1.51 -0.15
CA MET A 71 5.93 -0.18 -0.77
C MET A 71 4.63 0.57 -0.44
N SER A 72 3.50 -0.15 -0.45
CA SER A 72 2.22 0.42 -0.05
C SER A 72 2.21 0.79 1.42
N TRP A 73 2.73 -0.09 2.27
CA TRP A 73 2.86 0.16 3.70
C TRP A 73 3.75 1.38 3.97
N TYR A 74 4.93 1.46 3.35
CA TYR A 74 5.85 2.59 3.46
C TYR A 74 5.17 3.93 3.08
N CYS A 75 4.46 3.94 1.94
CA CYS A 75 3.74 5.13 1.51
C CYS A 75 2.62 5.54 2.47
N ASN A 76 1.98 4.59 3.14
CA ASN A 76 0.87 4.89 4.05
C ASN A 76 1.32 5.32 5.45
N HIS A 77 2.56 4.96 5.88
CA HIS A 77 2.99 5.11 7.28
C HIS A 77 4.27 5.92 7.48
N GLU A 78 5.22 5.85 6.54
CA GLU A 78 6.53 6.49 6.72
C GLU A 78 6.77 7.66 5.74
N CYS A 79 6.32 7.55 4.49
CA CYS A 79 6.54 8.59 3.49
C CYS A 79 5.62 9.80 3.73
N PRO A 80 6.15 11.01 3.99
CA PRO A 80 5.30 12.19 4.24
C PRO A 80 4.33 12.50 3.08
N ILE A 81 4.77 12.34 1.84
CA ILE A 81 3.93 12.55 0.66
C ILE A 81 2.88 11.44 0.55
N GLY A 82 3.28 10.19 0.77
CA GLY A 82 2.37 9.06 0.73
C GLY A 82 1.28 9.13 1.80
N CYS A 83 1.64 9.55 3.01
CA CYS A 83 0.69 9.75 4.12
C CYS A 83 -0.33 10.88 3.85
N ALA A 84 0.06 11.87 3.05
CA ALA A 84 -0.82 13.00 2.67
C ALA A 84 -1.72 12.69 1.45
N THR A 85 -1.50 11.56 0.80
CA THR A 85 -2.25 11.16 -0.41
C THR A 85 -3.22 10.02 -0.11
N ALA A 86 -4.00 9.60 -1.11
CA ALA A 86 -4.94 8.48 -0.97
C ALA A 86 -4.22 7.18 -0.57
N LYS A 87 -4.77 6.47 0.42
CA LYS A 87 -4.24 5.20 0.93
C LYS A 87 -4.09 4.15 -0.16
N LYS A 88 -3.07 3.32 -0.01
CA LYS A 88 -2.76 2.18 -0.89
C LYS A 88 -3.05 0.86 -0.15
N PRO A 89 -3.43 -0.21 -0.86
CA PRO A 89 -3.68 -1.50 -0.21
C PRO A 89 -2.37 -2.11 0.29
N GLU A 90 -2.37 -2.61 1.53
CA GLU A 90 -1.21 -3.22 2.20
C GLU A 90 -1.29 -4.74 2.23
N GLU A 91 -2.50 -5.29 2.02
CA GLU A 91 -2.74 -6.72 1.93
C GLU A 91 -3.22 -7.11 0.55
N VAL A 92 -2.69 -8.21 0.04
CA VAL A 92 -3.04 -8.70 -1.29
C VAL A 92 -4.22 -9.66 -1.22
N GLY A 93 -4.29 -10.51 -0.20
CA GLY A 93 -5.29 -11.57 -0.11
C GLY A 93 -5.15 -12.64 -1.19
N GLY A 94 -6.11 -13.56 -1.24
CA GLY A 94 -6.26 -14.51 -2.35
C GLY A 94 -7.01 -13.90 -3.54
N ILE A 95 -6.98 -14.59 -4.69
CA ILE A 95 -7.66 -14.12 -5.91
C ILE A 95 -9.16 -13.96 -5.70
N GLU A 96 -9.78 -14.80 -4.86
CA GLU A 96 -11.20 -14.73 -4.54
C GLU A 96 -11.55 -13.42 -3.82
N GLN A 97 -10.71 -12.99 -2.87
CA GLN A 97 -10.90 -11.74 -2.14
C GLN A 97 -10.71 -10.53 -3.06
N VAL A 98 -9.73 -10.60 -3.97
CA VAL A 98 -9.51 -9.56 -4.99
C VAL A 98 -10.70 -9.47 -5.93
N ALA A 99 -11.22 -10.61 -6.39
CA ALA A 99 -12.40 -10.66 -7.27
C ALA A 99 -13.66 -10.06 -6.59
N ILE A 100 -13.94 -10.44 -5.33
CA ILE A 100 -15.07 -9.89 -4.57
C ILE A 100 -14.92 -8.37 -4.40
N ALA A 101 -13.71 -7.89 -4.07
CA ALA A 101 -13.47 -6.46 -3.93
C ALA A 101 -13.70 -5.69 -5.24
N LEU A 102 -13.29 -6.27 -6.38
CA LEU A 102 -13.52 -5.68 -7.70
C LEU A 102 -15.01 -5.66 -8.07
N LEU A 103 -15.73 -6.76 -7.84
CA LEU A 103 -17.16 -6.84 -8.14
C LEU A 103 -17.96 -5.82 -7.31
N ASN A 104 -17.59 -5.64 -6.03
CA ASN A 104 -18.24 -4.65 -5.15
C ASN A 104 -17.85 -3.21 -5.50
N GLY A 105 -16.60 -2.97 -5.92
CA GLY A 105 -16.12 -1.61 -6.22
C GLY A 105 -16.42 -1.13 -7.64
N LEU A 106 -16.78 -2.02 -8.57
CA LEU A 106 -17.03 -1.72 -9.99
C LEU A 106 -18.45 -2.10 -10.42
N SER A 107 -19.45 -1.80 -9.58
CA SER A 107 -20.85 -1.97 -9.95
C SER A 107 -21.20 -1.07 -11.16
N LEU A 108 -21.73 -1.67 -12.22
CA LEU A 108 -22.13 -0.92 -13.41
C LEU A 108 -23.26 0.09 -13.13
N ASP A 109 -24.17 -0.26 -12.23
CA ASP A 109 -25.28 0.60 -11.83
C ASP A 109 -24.78 1.81 -11.02
N ASP A 110 -23.80 1.61 -10.14
CA ASP A 110 -23.18 2.70 -9.39
C ASP A 110 -22.42 3.64 -10.33
N LEU A 111 -21.65 3.10 -11.27
CA LEU A 111 -20.91 3.91 -12.25
C LEU A 111 -21.86 4.70 -13.16
N ALA A 112 -22.98 4.11 -13.57
CA ALA A 112 -24.01 4.82 -14.37
C ALA A 112 -24.64 5.96 -13.56
N THR A 113 -24.92 5.73 -12.28
CA THR A 113 -25.46 6.72 -11.34
C THR A 113 -24.47 7.86 -11.10
N ILE A 114 -23.19 7.53 -10.82
CA ILE A 114 -22.11 8.51 -10.64
C ILE A 114 -21.97 9.39 -11.89
N ARG A 115 -21.93 8.77 -13.08
CA ARG A 115 -21.85 9.50 -14.35
C ARG A 115 -22.98 10.51 -14.52
N LYS A 116 -24.21 10.10 -14.21
CA LYS A 116 -25.38 10.98 -14.34
C LYS A 116 -25.27 12.18 -13.39
N LYS A 117 -24.93 11.94 -12.13
CA LYS A 117 -24.79 12.98 -11.10
C LYS A 117 -23.67 13.97 -11.44
N ILE A 118 -22.51 13.50 -11.89
CA ILE A 118 -21.42 14.41 -12.29
C ILE A 118 -21.84 15.30 -13.46
N ILE A 119 -22.60 14.78 -14.42
CA ILE A 119 -23.12 15.58 -15.54
C ILE A 119 -24.12 16.63 -15.03
N GLU A 120 -25.00 16.27 -14.11
CA GLU A 120 -26.00 17.20 -13.52
C GLU A 120 -25.31 18.35 -12.79
N ILE A 121 -24.33 18.04 -11.90
CA ILE A 121 -23.54 19.03 -11.15
C ILE A 121 -22.72 19.93 -12.09
N ALA A 122 -22.16 19.36 -13.17
CA ALA A 122 -21.34 20.13 -14.11
C ALA A 122 -22.12 21.03 -15.06
N CYS A 123 -23.47 20.95 -15.09
CA CYS A 123 -24.30 21.66 -16.09
C CYS A 123 -24.25 23.18 -16.00
N ASP A 124 -24.20 23.72 -14.78
CA ASP A 124 -24.23 25.19 -14.58
C ASP A 124 -22.85 25.78 -14.24
N GLY A 125 -21.84 24.92 -14.00
CA GLY A 125 -20.45 25.32 -13.73
C GLY A 125 -20.24 25.87 -12.31
N ASN A 126 -21.21 25.74 -11.41
CA ASN A 126 -21.12 26.09 -10.00
C ASN A 126 -21.35 24.85 -9.17
N VAL A 127 -20.81 24.80 -7.95
CA VAL A 127 -21.03 23.72 -6.99
C VAL A 127 -21.63 24.35 -5.73
N ASP A 128 -22.87 24.00 -5.40
CA ASP A 128 -23.48 24.39 -4.15
C ASP A 128 -23.14 23.44 -3.00
N ASP A 129 -23.62 23.75 -1.78
CA ASP A 129 -23.29 22.96 -0.58
C ASP A 129 -23.84 21.53 -0.63
N ASP A 130 -25.02 21.31 -1.24
CA ASP A 130 -25.62 19.98 -1.38
C ASP A 130 -24.88 19.16 -2.45
N GLU A 131 -24.47 19.79 -3.53
CA GLU A 131 -23.65 19.18 -4.59
C GLU A 131 -22.24 18.82 -4.10
N GLN A 132 -21.66 19.66 -3.23
CA GLN A 132 -20.38 19.35 -2.58
C GLN A 132 -20.47 18.05 -1.77
N ILE A 133 -21.52 17.86 -0.98
CA ILE A 133 -21.77 16.63 -0.21
C ILE A 133 -21.91 15.42 -1.14
N GLU A 134 -22.58 15.59 -2.26
CA GLU A 134 -22.76 14.52 -3.25
C GLU A 134 -21.44 14.16 -3.95
N LEU A 135 -20.61 15.15 -4.29
CA LEU A 135 -19.27 14.94 -4.84
C LEU A 135 -18.37 14.17 -3.84
N GLU A 136 -18.46 14.46 -2.56
CA GLU A 136 -17.72 13.72 -1.53
C GLU A 136 -18.11 12.22 -1.47
N LYS A 137 -19.40 11.92 -1.59
CA LYS A 137 -19.88 10.53 -1.67
C LYS A 137 -19.38 9.82 -2.93
N ILE A 138 -19.38 10.52 -4.06
CA ILE A 138 -18.84 10.02 -5.33
C ILE A 138 -17.35 9.70 -5.18
N VAL A 139 -16.56 10.58 -4.58
CA VAL A 139 -15.13 10.36 -4.33
C VAL A 139 -14.92 9.13 -3.44
N GLN A 140 -15.70 8.95 -2.37
CA GLN A 140 -15.60 7.77 -1.49
C GLN A 140 -15.92 6.47 -2.24
N SER A 141 -16.93 6.46 -3.11
CA SER A 141 -17.27 5.30 -3.94
C SER A 141 -16.14 4.96 -4.91
N LEU A 142 -15.62 5.96 -5.62
CA LEU A 142 -14.51 5.78 -6.57
C LEU A 142 -13.20 5.38 -5.87
N ASP A 143 -12.96 5.83 -4.64
CA ASP A 143 -11.80 5.39 -3.84
C ASP A 143 -11.87 3.90 -3.50
N SER A 144 -13.04 3.37 -3.25
CA SER A 144 -13.25 1.93 -3.04
C SER A 144 -12.89 1.12 -4.28
N ALA A 145 -13.33 1.57 -5.47
CA ALA A 145 -12.96 0.99 -6.75
C ALA A 145 -11.44 1.08 -7.01
N ARG A 146 -10.84 2.23 -6.75
CA ARG A 146 -9.39 2.46 -6.87
C ARG A 146 -8.59 1.49 -6.01
N LEU A 147 -9.00 1.28 -4.75
CA LEU A 147 -8.34 0.32 -3.85
C LEU A 147 -8.47 -1.12 -4.34
N ALA A 148 -9.61 -1.51 -4.88
CA ALA A 148 -9.82 -2.85 -5.45
C ALA A 148 -8.90 -3.10 -6.67
N ILE A 149 -8.80 -2.13 -7.58
CA ILE A 149 -7.89 -2.17 -8.73
C ILE A 149 -6.42 -2.24 -8.27
N ALA A 150 -6.05 -1.45 -7.27
CA ALA A 150 -4.69 -1.46 -6.73
C ALA A 150 -4.33 -2.82 -6.07
N ARG A 151 -5.29 -3.49 -5.40
CA ARG A 151 -5.12 -4.86 -4.88
C ARG A 151 -4.85 -5.87 -5.98
N LEU A 152 -5.58 -5.78 -7.10
CA LEU A 152 -5.31 -6.63 -8.26
C LEU A 152 -3.90 -6.41 -8.80
N GLY A 153 -3.46 -5.16 -8.92
CA GLY A 153 -2.10 -4.83 -9.35
C GLY A 153 -1.02 -5.40 -8.44
N LEU A 154 -1.23 -5.36 -7.11
CA LEU A 154 -0.33 -6.00 -6.15
C LEU A 154 -0.34 -7.54 -6.27
N PHE A 155 -1.52 -8.12 -6.45
CA PHE A 155 -1.66 -9.58 -6.64
C PHE A 155 -0.86 -10.06 -7.85
N VAL A 156 -0.96 -9.37 -8.98
CA VAL A 156 -0.20 -9.70 -10.19
C VAL A 156 1.32 -9.61 -9.94
N LYS A 157 1.79 -8.54 -9.30
CA LYS A 157 3.22 -8.37 -8.98
C LYS A 157 3.77 -9.43 -8.04
N LYS A 158 2.94 -9.98 -7.16
CA LYS A 158 3.35 -10.96 -6.15
C LYS A 158 3.42 -12.38 -6.70
N ASN A 159 2.66 -12.69 -7.74
CA ASN A 159 2.50 -14.02 -8.29
C ASN A 159 3.07 -14.16 -9.73
N GLY A 160 3.59 -13.09 -10.30
CA GLY A 160 4.34 -13.08 -11.58
C GLY A 160 5.83 -12.97 -11.31
#